data_52f0f54b5ebb0ad23572c0bf519e5079
#
_entry.id   52f0f54b5ebb0ad23572c0bf519e5079
#
_cell.length_a   1.000
_cell.length_b   1.000
_cell.length_c   1.000
_cell.angle_alpha   90.00
_cell.angle_beta   90.00
_cell.angle_gamma   90.00
#
_symmetry.space_group_name_H-M   'P 1'
#
loop_
_entity.id
_entity.type
_entity.pdbx_description
1 polymer ?
#
loop_
_entity_poly.entity_id
_entity_poly.type
_entity_poly.pdbx_seq_one_letter_code
_entity_poly.pdbx_strand_id
1 'polypeptide(L)'
;GTIWAGSLAGLNRGDLETLDSGSGDRAWVRYTADDARPSPAGDFIVALREREIHGGRDEVWMAAWPSGRSENFAPNVEDEQFGVTVWRGDDPNTGNPLFDTVLLGERIYDFAFSGATAYAAGQNGLFVSEDGGRVWRAVRVFRGPDGQPLPLRPGSSVFSVAVTDDGTLWAGTGDGLLASTDGGASWTLYRASVPTNPELGDSSDEVPEVEAYAYPNPFSPRSDRLVRIRVDLDGAASVRVRIFDFGMRLVAELDEADRGSGANEFLWRGVADDGTRVANGAYIYIVDAGDQQLSGKILVLD
;
A
#
# COMPACT_ATOMS: atom_id res chain seq x y z
N GLY A 1 -19.49 -22.73 17.48
CA GLY A 1 -18.62 -21.66 16.94
C GLY A 1 -19.30 -20.88 15.82
N THR A 2 -18.78 -19.71 15.51
CA THR A 2 -19.33 -18.81 14.49
C THR A 2 -18.38 -18.70 13.30
N ILE A 3 -18.92 -18.76 12.07
CA ILE A 3 -18.19 -18.47 10.84
C ILE A 3 -18.72 -17.16 10.24
N TRP A 4 -17.83 -16.31 9.76
CA TRP A 4 -18.16 -15.13 8.99
C TRP A 4 -17.67 -15.28 7.56
N ALA A 5 -18.51 -14.96 6.59
CA ALA A 5 -18.18 -15.00 5.17
C ALA A 5 -18.62 -13.71 4.48
N GLY A 6 -17.63 -13.00 3.93
CA GLY A 6 -17.86 -11.82 3.11
C GLY A 6 -18.16 -12.18 1.66
N SER A 7 -19.05 -11.44 1.03
CA SER A 7 -19.42 -11.61 -0.38
C SER A 7 -19.59 -10.24 -1.06
N LEU A 8 -19.89 -10.26 -2.37
CA LEU A 8 -20.25 -9.07 -3.13
C LEU A 8 -21.67 -8.53 -2.75
N ALA A 9 -22.46 -9.32 -2.02
CA ALA A 9 -23.85 -9.04 -1.72
C ALA A 9 -24.15 -9.05 -0.22
N GLY A 10 -23.17 -8.73 0.60
CA GLY A 10 -23.29 -8.61 2.04
C GLY A 10 -22.41 -9.56 2.85
N LEU A 11 -22.54 -9.46 4.14
CA LEU A 11 -21.86 -10.26 5.15
C LEU A 11 -22.77 -11.42 5.57
N ASN A 12 -22.22 -12.62 5.62
CA ASN A 12 -22.94 -13.81 6.04
C ASN A 12 -22.33 -14.35 7.34
N ARG A 13 -23.20 -14.72 8.28
CA ARG A 13 -22.85 -15.35 9.55
C ARG A 13 -23.46 -16.74 9.62
N GLY A 14 -22.65 -17.75 9.87
CA GLY A 14 -23.06 -19.13 10.06
C GLY A 14 -22.76 -19.63 11.47
N ASP A 15 -23.58 -20.53 11.97
CA ASP A 15 -23.32 -21.30 13.18
C ASP A 15 -22.76 -22.68 12.81
N LEU A 16 -21.57 -23.04 13.31
CA LEU A 16 -20.90 -24.29 12.98
C LEU A 16 -21.69 -25.54 13.42
N GLU A 17 -22.34 -25.48 14.56
CA GLU A 17 -23.10 -26.63 15.05
C GLU A 17 -24.35 -26.90 14.17
N THR A 18 -24.96 -25.82 13.69
CA THR A 18 -26.11 -25.91 12.78
C THR A 18 -25.69 -26.32 11.36
N LEU A 19 -24.51 -25.88 10.89
CA LEU A 19 -23.93 -26.30 9.61
C LEU A 19 -23.63 -27.80 9.59
N ASP A 20 -23.04 -28.31 10.66
CA ASP A 20 -22.69 -29.75 10.82
C ASP A 20 -23.91 -30.65 10.88
N SER A 21 -25.06 -30.14 11.35
CA SER A 21 -26.31 -30.88 11.43
C SER A 21 -27.03 -31.09 10.08
N GLY A 22 -26.50 -30.56 8.99
CA GLY A 22 -27.04 -30.69 7.63
C GLY A 22 -28.29 -29.86 7.37
N SER A 23 -28.59 -28.87 8.21
CA SER A 23 -29.79 -28.02 8.08
C SER A 23 -29.71 -26.92 7.00
N GLY A 24 -28.65 -26.93 6.19
CA GLY A 24 -28.53 -26.16 4.95
C GLY A 24 -28.71 -24.63 5.10
N ASP A 25 -29.54 -24.03 4.26
CA ASP A 25 -29.77 -22.59 4.16
C ASP A 25 -30.21 -21.87 5.44
N ARG A 26 -30.74 -22.60 6.44
CA ARG A 26 -31.17 -22.02 7.73
C ARG A 26 -30.00 -21.74 8.68
N ALA A 27 -28.83 -22.25 8.39
CA ALA A 27 -27.62 -22.04 9.19
C ALA A 27 -26.96 -20.66 8.97
N TRP A 28 -27.38 -19.95 7.93
CA TRP A 28 -26.80 -18.67 7.55
C TRP A 28 -27.75 -17.50 7.76
N VAL A 29 -27.24 -16.42 8.34
CA VAL A 29 -27.89 -15.12 8.41
C VAL A 29 -27.06 -14.12 7.60
N ARG A 30 -27.71 -13.44 6.64
CA ARG A 30 -27.09 -12.40 5.84
C ARG A 30 -27.40 -11.01 6.42
N TYR A 31 -26.41 -10.15 6.42
CA TYR A 31 -26.51 -8.74 6.78
C TYR A 31 -26.10 -7.89 5.57
N THR A 32 -26.89 -6.87 5.26
CA THR A 32 -26.67 -5.92 4.17
C THR A 32 -26.70 -4.50 4.72
N ALA A 33 -26.12 -3.56 3.99
CA ALA A 33 -26.04 -2.16 4.41
C ALA A 33 -27.41 -1.48 4.53
N ASP A 34 -28.43 -1.99 3.83
CA ASP A 34 -29.80 -1.45 3.83
C ASP A 34 -30.73 -2.06 4.90
N ASP A 35 -30.22 -2.99 5.70
CA ASP A 35 -31.00 -3.59 6.75
C ASP A 35 -31.36 -2.56 7.83
N ALA A 36 -32.62 -2.55 8.25
CA ALA A 36 -33.09 -1.74 9.39
C ALA A 36 -32.50 -2.19 10.75
N ARG A 37 -31.77 -3.31 10.76
CA ARG A 37 -31.00 -3.87 11.87
C ARG A 37 -29.61 -3.25 11.90
N PRO A 38 -28.81 -3.47 12.98
CA PRO A 38 -27.39 -3.17 12.91
C PRO A 38 -26.78 -3.78 11.65
N SER A 39 -26.22 -2.93 10.77
CA SER A 39 -25.81 -3.31 9.43
C SER A 39 -24.31 -3.03 9.20
N PRO A 40 -23.65 -3.76 8.29
CA PRO A 40 -22.29 -3.44 7.88
C PRO A 40 -22.20 -2.08 7.16
N ALA A 41 -21.00 -1.54 7.05
CA ALA A 41 -20.73 -0.25 6.38
C ALA A 41 -20.97 -0.31 4.86
N GLY A 42 -21.09 -1.49 4.27
CA GLY A 42 -21.34 -1.70 2.85
C GLY A 42 -21.51 -3.18 2.54
N ASP A 43 -21.94 -3.51 1.33
CA ASP A 43 -22.27 -4.88 0.91
C ASP A 43 -21.12 -5.65 0.28
N PHE A 44 -20.18 -4.97 -0.36
CA PHE A 44 -19.03 -5.64 -0.98
C PHE A 44 -17.91 -5.84 0.03
N ILE A 45 -17.94 -6.95 0.74
CA ILE A 45 -16.94 -7.30 1.76
C ILE A 45 -15.71 -7.89 1.08
N VAL A 46 -14.57 -7.20 1.20
CA VAL A 46 -13.30 -7.53 0.54
C VAL A 46 -12.24 -8.08 1.49
N ALA A 47 -12.34 -7.79 2.78
CA ALA A 47 -11.43 -8.31 3.78
C ALA A 47 -12.15 -8.64 5.07
N LEU A 48 -11.71 -9.70 5.73
CA LEU A 48 -12.15 -10.16 7.05
C LEU A 48 -10.91 -10.53 7.86
N ARG A 49 -10.84 -10.04 9.11
CA ARG A 49 -9.79 -10.42 10.06
C ARG A 49 -10.38 -10.56 11.45
N GLU A 50 -10.00 -11.62 12.12
CA GLU A 50 -10.26 -11.79 13.54
C GLU A 50 -9.17 -11.08 14.34
N ARG A 51 -9.57 -10.42 15.42
CA ARG A 51 -8.70 -9.86 16.42
C ARG A 51 -8.95 -10.57 17.74
N GLU A 52 -7.98 -11.36 18.15
CA GLU A 52 -8.01 -12.00 19.47
C GLU A 52 -7.80 -10.97 20.58
N ILE A 53 -8.72 -10.98 21.55
CA ILE A 53 -8.63 -10.13 22.75
C ILE A 53 -8.40 -11.01 23.96
N HIS A 54 -7.18 -11.00 24.46
CA HIS A 54 -6.79 -11.82 25.62
C HIS A 54 -7.66 -11.49 26.84
N GLY A 55 -8.46 -12.48 27.30
CA GLY A 55 -9.38 -12.33 28.42
C GLY A 55 -10.67 -11.57 28.09
N GLY A 56 -10.93 -11.26 26.82
CA GLY A 56 -12.13 -10.62 26.32
C GLY A 56 -12.87 -11.49 25.28
N ARG A 57 -13.78 -10.86 24.56
CA ARG A 57 -14.43 -11.46 23.40
C ARG A 57 -13.69 -10.99 22.14
N ASP A 58 -13.37 -11.94 21.26
CA ASP A 58 -12.74 -11.66 20.00
C ASP A 58 -13.62 -10.77 19.12
N GLU A 59 -12.99 -9.95 18.33
CA GLU A 59 -13.62 -9.05 17.39
C GLU A 59 -13.43 -9.55 15.96
N VAL A 60 -14.41 -9.28 15.09
CA VAL A 60 -14.24 -9.51 13.65
C VAL A 60 -14.31 -8.19 12.91
N TRP A 61 -13.25 -7.88 12.20
CA TRP A 61 -13.06 -6.66 11.43
C TRP A 61 -13.30 -6.94 9.95
N MET A 62 -14.07 -6.08 9.31
CA MET A 62 -14.52 -6.28 7.94
C MET A 62 -14.35 -4.99 7.15
N ALA A 63 -13.74 -5.08 5.98
CA ALA A 63 -13.67 -3.95 5.05
C ALA A 63 -14.71 -4.14 3.95
N ALA A 64 -15.53 -3.12 3.72
CA ALA A 64 -16.45 -3.04 2.62
C ALA A 64 -16.03 -1.97 1.61
N TRP A 65 -16.21 -2.25 0.33
CA TRP A 65 -16.00 -1.31 -0.77
C TRP A 65 -17.31 -0.96 -1.44
N PRO A 66 -17.34 0.14 -2.25
CA PRO A 66 -18.47 0.38 -3.11
C PRO A 66 -18.63 -0.78 -4.09
N SER A 67 -19.82 -1.36 -4.18
CA SER A 67 -20.10 -2.46 -5.11
C SER A 67 -20.23 -2.01 -6.55
N GLY A 68 -20.47 -0.71 -6.76
CA GLY A 68 -20.78 -0.14 -8.06
C GLY A 68 -22.15 -0.56 -8.61
N ARG A 69 -22.98 -1.19 -7.77
CA ARG A 69 -24.32 -1.65 -8.14
C ARG A 69 -25.37 -0.82 -7.41
N SER A 70 -26.24 -0.15 -8.16
CA SER A 70 -27.55 0.25 -7.65
C SER A 70 -28.50 -0.94 -7.68
N GLU A 71 -29.58 -0.90 -6.93
CA GLU A 71 -30.65 -1.90 -6.96
C GLU A 71 -31.16 -2.26 -8.36
N ASN A 72 -30.91 -1.42 -9.35
CA ASN A 72 -31.31 -1.56 -10.75
C ASN A 72 -30.13 -1.83 -11.73
N PHE A 73 -28.97 -2.29 -11.23
CA PHE A 73 -27.77 -2.48 -12.05
C PHE A 73 -27.25 -1.20 -12.75
N ALA A 74 -27.75 -0.04 -12.37
CA ALA A 74 -27.24 1.23 -12.87
C ALA A 74 -25.98 1.64 -12.07
N PRO A 75 -24.95 2.21 -12.70
CA PRO A 75 -23.76 2.68 -11.99
C PRO A 75 -24.09 3.97 -11.21
N ASN A 76 -24.57 3.84 -10.00
CA ASN A 76 -24.75 4.97 -9.08
C ASN A 76 -23.82 4.76 -7.90
N VAL A 77 -22.55 5.08 -8.11
CA VAL A 77 -21.46 4.86 -7.15
C VAL A 77 -21.39 5.97 -6.10
N GLU A 78 -22.11 7.08 -6.29
CA GLU A 78 -21.91 8.31 -5.50
C GLU A 78 -22.54 8.24 -4.09
N ASP A 79 -23.54 7.39 -3.88
CA ASP A 79 -24.30 7.32 -2.61
C ASP A 79 -24.07 6.03 -1.80
N GLU A 80 -23.25 5.10 -2.29
CA GLU A 80 -23.01 3.84 -1.60
C GLU A 80 -22.03 4.03 -0.43
N GLN A 81 -22.50 3.76 0.79
CA GLN A 81 -21.65 3.76 1.97
C GLN A 81 -20.67 2.59 1.92
N PHE A 82 -19.45 2.84 2.36
CA PHE A 82 -18.39 1.84 2.50
C PHE A 82 -17.40 2.26 3.59
N GLY A 83 -16.57 1.33 4.04
CA GLY A 83 -15.62 1.56 5.12
C GLY A 83 -15.38 0.28 5.90
N VAL A 84 -15.16 0.40 7.20
CA VAL A 84 -14.88 -0.72 8.08
C VAL A 84 -16.02 -0.94 9.05
N THR A 85 -16.42 -2.20 9.20
CA THR A 85 -17.33 -2.67 10.24
C THR A 85 -16.57 -3.55 11.22
N VAL A 86 -16.81 -3.34 12.50
CA VAL A 86 -16.25 -4.17 13.58
C VAL A 86 -17.38 -4.84 14.33
N TRP A 87 -17.44 -6.17 14.28
CA TRP A 87 -18.32 -6.93 15.17
C TRP A 87 -17.65 -7.08 16.53
N ARG A 88 -18.35 -6.63 17.58
CA ARG A 88 -17.88 -6.67 18.97
C ARG A 88 -18.70 -7.60 19.85
N GLY A 89 -19.32 -8.60 19.24
CA GLY A 89 -20.21 -9.54 19.90
C GLY A 89 -21.68 -9.26 19.61
N ASP A 90 -22.53 -9.93 20.33
CA ASP A 90 -23.98 -9.81 20.20
C ASP A 90 -24.60 -9.12 21.41
N ASP A 91 -25.67 -8.38 21.16
CA ASP A 91 -26.51 -7.82 22.20
C ASP A 91 -27.11 -8.96 23.03
N PRO A 92 -26.90 -9.01 24.34
CA PRO A 92 -27.36 -10.13 25.20
C PRO A 92 -28.86 -10.22 25.30
N ASN A 93 -29.62 -9.16 24.97
CA ASN A 93 -31.07 -9.14 25.07
C ASN A 93 -31.77 -9.54 23.76
N THR A 94 -31.15 -9.18 22.62
CA THR A 94 -31.79 -9.40 21.30
C THR A 94 -31.09 -10.47 20.48
N GLY A 95 -29.83 -10.82 20.80
CA GLY A 95 -29.00 -11.72 20.02
C GLY A 95 -28.48 -11.10 18.68
N ASN A 96 -28.79 -9.84 18.44
CA ASN A 96 -28.33 -9.16 17.22
C ASN A 96 -26.85 -8.79 17.33
N PRO A 97 -26.09 -8.80 16.23
CA PRO A 97 -24.70 -8.38 16.24
C PRO A 97 -24.57 -6.90 16.60
N LEU A 98 -23.58 -6.60 17.42
CA LEU A 98 -23.17 -5.22 17.71
C LEU A 98 -22.09 -4.84 16.71
N PHE A 99 -22.46 -4.03 15.73
CA PHE A 99 -21.57 -3.50 14.71
C PHE A 99 -21.20 -2.05 15.03
N ASP A 100 -19.89 -1.78 15.08
CA ASP A 100 -19.37 -0.42 15.03
C ASP A 100 -18.87 -0.16 13.61
N THR A 101 -19.16 1.03 13.06
CA THR A 101 -18.66 1.44 11.76
C THR A 101 -17.60 2.53 11.92
N VAL A 102 -16.44 2.33 11.29
CA VAL A 102 -15.30 3.26 11.34
C VAL A 102 -14.69 3.42 9.95
N LEU A 103 -13.83 4.41 9.78
CA LEU A 103 -13.17 4.69 8.49
C LEU A 103 -14.15 4.75 7.32
N LEU A 104 -15.32 5.38 7.54
CA LEU A 104 -16.33 5.55 6.48
C LEU A 104 -15.76 6.38 5.34
N GLY A 105 -16.00 5.95 4.10
CA GLY A 105 -15.48 6.56 2.89
C GLY A 105 -14.03 6.18 2.56
N GLU A 106 -13.38 5.32 3.37
CA GLU A 106 -12.03 4.84 3.10
C GLU A 106 -12.05 3.41 2.54
N ARG A 107 -11.33 3.18 1.45
CA ARG A 107 -11.14 1.84 0.89
C ARG A 107 -10.01 1.14 1.60
N ILE A 108 -10.36 0.20 2.45
CA ILE A 108 -9.42 -0.61 3.22
C ILE A 108 -9.23 -1.97 2.53
N TYR A 109 -8.00 -2.44 2.49
CA TYR A 109 -7.57 -3.67 1.82
C TYR A 109 -7.25 -4.78 2.82
N ASP A 110 -6.69 -4.42 3.99
CA ASP A 110 -6.20 -5.40 4.96
C ASP A 110 -6.09 -4.81 6.36
N PHE A 111 -5.99 -5.70 7.37
CA PHE A 111 -5.85 -5.33 8.77
C PHE A 111 -4.73 -6.13 9.44
N ALA A 112 -4.08 -5.52 10.43
CA ALA A 112 -3.22 -6.20 11.39
C ALA A 112 -3.41 -5.62 12.79
N PHE A 113 -3.07 -6.41 13.80
CA PHE A 113 -3.27 -6.04 15.18
C PHE A 113 -2.03 -6.32 16.03
N SER A 114 -1.77 -5.45 17.00
CA SER A 114 -0.77 -5.64 18.05
C SER A 114 -1.34 -5.14 19.38
N GLY A 115 -1.84 -6.04 20.20
CA GLY A 115 -2.55 -5.66 21.43
C GLY A 115 -3.75 -4.76 21.16
N ALA A 116 -3.76 -3.55 21.73
CA ALA A 116 -4.81 -2.56 21.50
C ALA A 116 -4.67 -1.80 20.16
N THR A 117 -3.50 -1.87 19.53
CA THR A 117 -3.25 -1.15 18.28
C THR A 117 -3.81 -1.92 17.10
N ALA A 118 -4.59 -1.23 16.28
CA ALA A 118 -5.11 -1.71 15.01
C ALA A 118 -4.47 -0.93 13.85
N TYR A 119 -4.08 -1.64 12.82
CA TYR A 119 -3.57 -1.10 11.56
C TYR A 119 -4.52 -1.48 10.44
N ALA A 120 -4.85 -0.51 9.58
CA ALA A 120 -5.66 -0.75 8.40
C ALA A 120 -4.93 -0.22 7.17
N ALA A 121 -4.63 -1.12 6.25
CA ALA A 121 -4.02 -0.81 4.96
C ALA A 121 -5.09 -0.28 4.01
N GLY A 122 -4.89 0.89 3.41
CA GLY A 122 -5.92 1.52 2.59
C GLY A 122 -5.41 2.27 1.36
N GLN A 123 -6.34 2.69 0.53
CA GLN A 123 -6.06 3.45 -0.69
C GLN A 123 -5.32 4.76 -0.40
N ASN A 124 -5.64 5.40 0.72
CA ASN A 124 -5.11 6.71 1.09
C ASN A 124 -3.99 6.63 2.14
N GLY A 125 -3.33 5.46 2.28
CA GLY A 125 -2.22 5.24 3.19
C GLY A 125 -2.47 4.16 4.24
N LEU A 126 -1.67 4.16 5.29
CA LEU A 126 -1.82 3.30 6.46
C LEU A 126 -2.59 4.06 7.54
N PHE A 127 -3.66 3.46 8.05
CA PHE A 127 -4.41 3.99 9.17
C PHE A 127 -4.02 3.25 10.45
N VAL A 128 -3.80 4.00 11.52
CA VAL A 128 -3.36 3.46 12.82
C VAL A 128 -4.30 3.94 13.91
N SER A 129 -4.77 3.02 14.73
CA SER A 129 -5.55 3.28 15.94
C SER A 129 -4.87 2.61 17.12
N GLU A 130 -4.66 3.34 18.21
CA GLU A 130 -4.03 2.84 19.44
C GLU A 130 -5.07 2.49 20.53
N ASP A 131 -6.34 2.70 20.27
CA ASP A 131 -7.46 2.57 21.20
C ASP A 131 -8.52 1.55 20.77
N GLY A 132 -8.12 0.55 19.99
CA GLY A 132 -9.00 -0.52 19.52
C GLY A 132 -9.97 -0.06 18.43
N GLY A 133 -9.56 0.88 17.60
CA GLY A 133 -10.32 1.30 16.41
C GLY A 133 -11.30 2.42 16.64
N ARG A 134 -11.21 3.16 17.77
CA ARG A 134 -12.11 4.29 18.04
C ARG A 134 -11.63 5.58 17.41
N VAL A 135 -10.33 5.85 17.50
CA VAL A 135 -9.69 7.03 16.88
C VAL A 135 -8.61 6.57 15.92
N TRP A 136 -8.57 7.18 14.74
CA TRP A 136 -7.67 6.80 13.68
C TRP A 136 -6.77 7.94 13.22
N ARG A 137 -5.50 7.64 13.00
CA ARG A 137 -4.49 8.52 12.40
C ARG A 137 -4.08 7.96 11.05
N ALA A 138 -4.13 8.77 9.99
CA ALA A 138 -3.66 8.38 8.67
C ALA A 138 -2.16 8.69 8.51
N VAL A 139 -1.38 7.69 8.12
CA VAL A 139 0.03 7.82 7.73
C VAL A 139 0.08 7.79 6.20
N ARG A 140 0.32 8.95 5.60
CA ARG A 140 0.41 9.14 4.14
C ARG A 140 1.82 9.40 3.65
N VAL A 141 2.72 9.76 4.57
CA VAL A 141 4.14 10.00 4.30
C VAL A 141 4.94 9.11 5.24
N PHE A 142 5.63 8.16 4.68
CA PHE A 142 6.53 7.27 5.42
C PHE A 142 7.91 7.93 5.49
N ARG A 143 8.52 7.92 6.66
CA ARG A 143 9.81 8.55 6.90
C ARG A 143 10.84 7.51 7.31
N GLY A 144 12.07 7.69 6.85
CA GLY A 144 13.21 6.89 7.29
C GLY A 144 13.64 7.21 8.72
N PRO A 145 14.61 6.47 9.27
CA PRO A 145 15.18 6.74 10.59
C PRO A 145 15.84 8.12 10.71
N ASP A 146 16.24 8.70 9.60
CA ASP A 146 16.77 10.07 9.48
C ASP A 146 15.69 11.16 9.49
N GLY A 147 14.41 10.75 9.57
CA GLY A 147 13.24 11.63 9.51
C GLY A 147 12.88 12.13 8.11
N GLN A 148 13.66 11.76 7.06
CA GLN A 148 13.37 12.16 5.70
C GLN A 148 12.24 11.30 5.10
N PRO A 149 11.40 11.86 4.22
CA PRO A 149 10.40 11.09 3.50
C PRO A 149 11.07 10.01 2.64
N LEU A 150 10.58 8.78 2.74
CA LEU A 150 11.01 7.70 1.85
C LEU A 150 10.58 7.99 0.41
N PRO A 151 11.37 7.58 -0.58
CA PRO A 151 11.13 7.87 -1.99
C PRO A 151 10.02 6.99 -2.59
N LEU A 152 8.83 7.04 -1.99
CA LEU A 152 7.62 6.40 -2.49
C LEU A 152 6.91 7.30 -3.50
N ARG A 153 6.17 6.68 -4.43
CA ARG A 153 5.28 7.43 -5.32
C ARG A 153 4.25 8.21 -4.48
N PRO A 154 4.06 9.50 -4.75
CA PRO A 154 3.02 10.27 -4.06
C PRO A 154 1.64 9.63 -4.18
N GLY A 155 0.95 9.45 -3.05
CA GLY A 155 -0.37 8.82 -3.02
C GLY A 155 -0.34 7.30 -3.23
N SER A 156 0.80 6.63 -2.99
CA SER A 156 0.86 5.17 -3.00
C SER A 156 -0.11 4.59 -1.98
N SER A 157 -0.94 3.64 -2.47
CA SER A 157 -1.80 2.84 -1.60
C SER A 157 -0.97 1.86 -0.78
N VAL A 158 -1.44 1.56 0.42
CA VAL A 158 -0.97 0.44 1.23
C VAL A 158 -1.96 -0.71 1.02
N PHE A 159 -1.51 -1.81 0.42
CA PHE A 159 -2.39 -2.93 0.04
C PHE A 159 -2.46 -4.03 1.10
N SER A 160 -1.42 -4.17 1.90
CA SER A 160 -1.36 -5.18 2.94
C SER A 160 -0.63 -4.65 4.16
N VAL A 161 -0.95 -5.20 5.32
CA VAL A 161 -0.28 -4.90 6.59
C VAL A 161 -0.19 -6.17 7.43
N ALA A 162 0.94 -6.35 8.10
CA ALA A 162 1.14 -7.46 9.02
C ALA A 162 2.02 -7.01 10.20
N VAL A 163 1.80 -7.62 11.36
CA VAL A 163 2.70 -7.52 12.50
C VAL A 163 3.24 -8.91 12.78
N THR A 164 4.55 -9.04 12.82
CA THR A 164 5.23 -10.31 13.15
C THR A 164 5.37 -10.48 14.66
N ASP A 165 5.68 -11.69 15.11
CA ASP A 165 5.78 -12.04 16.55
C ASP A 165 6.83 -11.22 17.30
N ASP A 166 7.86 -10.73 16.60
CA ASP A 166 8.89 -9.84 17.14
C ASP A 166 8.44 -8.37 17.23
N GLY A 167 7.19 -8.08 16.82
CA GLY A 167 6.61 -6.74 16.82
C GLY A 167 6.94 -5.89 15.60
N THR A 168 7.64 -6.44 14.60
CA THR A 168 7.92 -5.71 13.36
C THR A 168 6.63 -5.53 12.56
N LEU A 169 6.33 -4.27 12.24
CA LEU A 169 5.20 -3.88 11.41
C LEU A 169 5.63 -3.82 9.94
N TRP A 170 4.97 -4.58 9.11
CA TRP A 170 5.17 -4.63 7.66
C TRP A 170 4.01 -3.98 6.92
N ALA A 171 4.31 -3.22 5.87
CA ALA A 171 3.29 -2.61 5.02
C ALA A 171 3.67 -2.77 3.54
N GLY A 172 2.83 -3.47 2.78
CA GLY A 172 3.02 -3.68 1.34
C GLY A 172 2.40 -2.53 0.55
N THR A 173 3.19 -1.87 -0.27
CA THR A 173 2.74 -0.78 -1.16
C THR A 173 2.93 -1.16 -2.62
N GLY A 174 2.32 -0.42 -3.55
CA GLY A 174 2.58 -0.56 -4.99
C GLY A 174 4.01 -0.19 -5.40
N ASP A 175 4.83 0.23 -4.44
CA ASP A 175 6.15 0.81 -4.68
C ASP A 175 7.27 0.15 -3.85
N GLY A 176 6.93 -0.88 -3.12
CA GLY A 176 7.84 -1.67 -2.30
C GLY A 176 7.23 -2.10 -0.97
N LEU A 177 7.99 -2.87 -0.22
CA LEU A 177 7.65 -3.35 1.10
C LEU A 177 8.30 -2.46 2.16
N LEU A 178 7.51 -1.98 3.10
CA LEU A 178 7.96 -1.16 4.23
C LEU A 178 8.03 -2.02 5.49
N ALA A 179 9.05 -1.82 6.31
CA ALA A 179 9.16 -2.39 7.64
C ALA A 179 9.44 -1.32 8.68
N SER A 180 8.83 -1.47 9.85
CA SER A 180 9.04 -0.61 11.02
C SER A 180 9.19 -1.47 12.26
N THR A 181 10.21 -1.22 13.06
CA THR A 181 10.46 -1.89 14.36
C THR A 181 10.09 -1.00 15.55
N ASP A 182 9.56 0.19 15.29
CA ASP A 182 9.22 1.21 16.30
C ASP A 182 7.72 1.61 16.27
N GLY A 183 6.86 0.68 15.83
CA GLY A 183 5.41 0.88 15.79
C GLY A 183 4.94 1.87 14.72
N GLY A 184 5.75 2.08 13.67
CA GLY A 184 5.40 2.96 12.56
C GLY A 184 5.90 4.40 12.72
N ALA A 185 6.83 4.66 13.65
CA ALA A 185 7.44 5.97 13.79
C ALA A 185 8.49 6.22 12.71
N SER A 186 9.30 5.20 12.39
CA SER A 186 10.22 5.20 11.25
C SER A 186 10.12 3.91 10.43
N TRP A 187 10.56 3.97 9.17
CA TRP A 187 10.37 2.91 8.20
C TRP A 187 11.62 2.65 7.38
N THR A 188 11.85 1.39 7.06
CA THR A 188 12.83 0.95 6.04
C THR A 188 12.07 0.46 4.81
N LEU A 189 12.50 0.91 3.63
CA LEU A 189 11.90 0.52 2.36
C LEU A 189 12.73 -0.58 1.70
N TYR A 190 12.06 -1.69 1.43
CA TYR A 190 12.62 -2.82 0.66
C TYR A 190 11.99 -2.84 -0.72
N ARG A 191 12.83 -2.87 -1.74
CA ARG A 191 12.41 -3.06 -3.13
C ARG A 191 13.17 -4.22 -3.74
N ALA A 192 12.46 -5.08 -4.45
CA ALA A 192 13.10 -5.99 -5.38
C ALA A 192 13.40 -5.19 -6.66
N SER A 193 14.62 -4.76 -6.81
CA SER A 193 15.10 -4.18 -8.06
C SER A 193 15.75 -5.31 -8.84
N VAL A 194 14.98 -6.01 -9.64
CA VAL A 194 15.52 -6.97 -10.62
C VAL A 194 15.50 -6.26 -11.96
N PRO A 195 16.64 -5.71 -12.44
CA PRO A 195 16.75 -5.29 -13.83
C PRO A 195 16.55 -6.56 -14.66
N THR A 196 15.49 -6.62 -15.43
CA THR A 196 15.37 -7.66 -16.45
C THR A 196 16.45 -7.39 -17.49
N ASN A 197 17.43 -8.30 -17.63
CA ASN A 197 18.36 -8.26 -18.73
C ASN A 197 17.65 -8.90 -19.95
N PRO A 198 17.22 -8.08 -20.95
CA PRO A 198 16.51 -8.60 -22.11
C PRO A 198 17.39 -9.48 -23.02
N GLU A 199 18.71 -9.49 -22.82
CA GLU A 199 19.63 -10.28 -23.62
C GLU A 199 19.72 -11.75 -23.18
N LEU A 200 19.35 -12.05 -21.92
CA LEU A 200 19.52 -13.41 -21.39
C LEU A 200 18.34 -14.33 -21.62
N GLY A 201 17.17 -13.85 -22.09
CA GLY A 201 16.02 -14.66 -22.50
C GLY A 201 15.49 -15.64 -21.45
N ASP A 202 16.07 -15.62 -20.27
CA ASP A 202 15.77 -16.46 -19.15
C ASP A 202 15.78 -15.63 -17.86
N SER A 203 14.99 -16.07 -16.91
CA SER A 203 14.87 -15.46 -15.59
C SER A 203 16.06 -15.87 -14.70
N SER A 204 17.29 -15.54 -15.14
CA SER A 204 18.42 -15.72 -14.24
C SER A 204 18.28 -14.75 -13.08
N ASP A 205 18.35 -15.25 -11.86
CA ASP A 205 18.31 -14.48 -10.61
C ASP A 205 19.57 -13.59 -10.42
N GLU A 206 20.40 -13.45 -11.44
CA GLU A 206 21.60 -12.63 -11.40
C GLU A 206 21.22 -11.17 -11.63
N VAL A 207 21.22 -10.40 -10.57
CA VAL A 207 21.19 -8.93 -10.63
C VAL A 207 22.46 -8.47 -11.35
N PRO A 208 22.37 -7.68 -12.45
CA PRO A 208 23.57 -7.14 -13.07
C PRO A 208 24.42 -6.39 -12.04
N GLU A 209 25.70 -6.70 -11.96
CA GLU A 209 26.67 -5.92 -11.17
C GLU A 209 26.91 -4.57 -11.86
N VAL A 210 25.92 -3.68 -11.75
CA VAL A 210 26.02 -2.32 -12.26
C VAL A 210 25.86 -1.35 -11.11
N GLU A 211 26.79 -0.42 -11.02
CA GLU A 211 26.81 0.59 -9.96
C GLU A 211 25.68 1.62 -10.09
N ALA A 212 25.08 1.76 -11.27
CA ALA A 212 23.94 2.65 -11.48
C ALA A 212 23.01 2.13 -12.59
N TYR A 213 21.71 2.19 -12.35
CA TYR A 213 20.67 1.90 -13.36
C TYR A 213 19.39 2.67 -13.09
N ALA A 214 18.58 2.85 -14.15
CA ALA A 214 17.27 3.51 -14.06
C ALA A 214 16.13 2.51 -14.29
N TYR A 215 15.04 2.64 -13.51
CA TYR A 215 13.83 1.82 -13.65
C TYR A 215 12.54 2.57 -13.27
N PRO A 216 11.40 2.27 -13.92
CA PRO A 216 11.27 1.46 -15.12
C PRO A 216 12.05 2.06 -16.28
N ASN A 217 12.59 1.21 -17.16
CA ASN A 217 13.27 1.65 -18.37
C ASN A 217 12.95 0.61 -19.48
N PRO A 218 12.14 0.94 -20.49
CA PRO A 218 11.60 2.26 -20.81
C PRO A 218 10.68 2.86 -19.75
N PHE A 219 10.61 4.19 -19.73
CA PHE A 219 9.83 4.99 -18.80
C PHE A 219 8.76 5.80 -19.55
N SER A 220 7.50 5.74 -19.07
CA SER A 220 6.42 6.60 -19.56
C SER A 220 6.05 7.62 -18.49
N PRO A 221 6.29 8.93 -18.73
CA PRO A 221 5.86 9.98 -17.81
C PRO A 221 4.36 9.99 -17.51
N ARG A 222 3.53 9.42 -18.39
CA ARG A 222 2.08 9.35 -18.22
C ARG A 222 1.66 8.18 -17.35
N SER A 223 2.17 6.98 -17.64
CA SER A 223 1.77 5.76 -16.95
C SER A 223 2.57 5.52 -15.67
N ASP A 224 3.89 5.70 -15.72
CA ASP A 224 4.78 5.38 -14.60
C ASP A 224 4.94 6.53 -13.61
N ARG A 225 4.65 7.77 -14.06
CA ARG A 225 4.74 9.03 -13.29
C ARG A 225 6.14 9.44 -12.88
N LEU A 226 7.05 8.49 -12.64
CA LEU A 226 8.45 8.74 -12.32
C LEU A 226 9.34 7.55 -12.69
N VAL A 227 10.61 7.83 -12.95
CA VAL A 227 11.69 6.85 -13.05
C VAL A 227 12.63 7.04 -11.88
N ARG A 228 13.17 5.93 -11.37
CA ARG A 228 14.20 5.92 -10.33
C ARG A 228 15.54 5.67 -10.94
N ILE A 229 16.52 6.44 -10.52
CA ILE A 229 17.92 6.22 -10.81
C ILE A 229 18.53 5.67 -9.53
N ARG A 230 18.85 4.38 -9.53
CA ARG A 230 19.52 3.73 -8.42
C ARG A 230 21.02 3.80 -8.63
N VAL A 231 21.73 4.07 -7.55
CA VAL A 231 23.19 4.23 -7.51
C VAL A 231 23.70 3.51 -6.27
N ASP A 232 24.74 2.71 -6.43
CA ASP A 232 25.50 2.16 -5.31
C ASP A 232 26.74 3.02 -5.07
N LEU A 233 26.87 3.58 -3.87
CA LEU A 233 27.97 4.46 -3.48
C LEU A 233 28.98 3.71 -2.62
N ASP A 234 30.26 3.84 -2.95
CA ASP A 234 31.36 3.26 -2.17
C ASP A 234 31.50 3.90 -0.78
N GLY A 235 31.13 5.15 -0.65
CA GLY A 235 31.19 5.93 0.59
C GLY A 235 30.10 6.99 0.68
N ALA A 236 29.98 7.61 1.85
CA ALA A 236 29.10 8.76 2.01
C ALA A 236 29.64 9.94 1.21
N ALA A 237 28.77 10.56 0.39
CA ALA A 237 29.12 11.68 -0.48
C ALA A 237 27.94 12.61 -0.70
N SER A 238 28.25 13.85 -1.07
CA SER A 238 27.26 14.73 -1.69
C SER A 238 27.06 14.31 -3.14
N VAL A 239 25.82 14.02 -3.52
CA VAL A 239 25.49 13.44 -4.82
C VAL A 239 24.68 14.42 -5.64
N ARG A 240 25.11 14.62 -6.89
CA ARG A 240 24.41 15.42 -7.89
C ARG A 240 24.05 14.54 -9.08
N VAL A 241 22.79 14.56 -9.50
CA VAL A 241 22.32 13.84 -10.68
C VAL A 241 21.90 14.84 -11.75
N ARG A 242 22.50 14.72 -12.93
CA ARG A 242 22.19 15.55 -14.09
C ARG A 242 21.66 14.69 -15.23
N ILE A 243 20.62 15.16 -15.89
CA ILE A 243 19.95 14.45 -16.97
C ILE A 243 20.07 15.27 -18.25
N PHE A 244 20.54 14.63 -19.29
CA PHE A 244 20.83 15.23 -20.59
C PHE A 244 19.97 14.59 -21.68
N ASP A 245 19.64 15.35 -22.72
CA ASP A 245 19.11 14.80 -23.96
C ASP A 245 20.23 14.11 -24.78
N PHE A 246 19.83 13.47 -25.87
CA PHE A 246 20.80 12.79 -26.77
C PHE A 246 21.83 13.74 -27.36
N GLY A 247 21.56 15.04 -27.47
CA GLY A 247 22.46 16.09 -27.89
C GLY A 247 23.38 16.58 -26.77
N MET A 248 23.39 15.94 -25.59
CA MET A 248 24.13 16.33 -24.39
C MET A 248 23.80 17.75 -23.89
N ARG A 249 22.58 18.19 -24.14
CA ARG A 249 22.05 19.41 -23.53
C ARG A 249 21.39 19.04 -22.19
N LEU A 250 21.75 19.77 -21.14
CA LEU A 250 21.15 19.59 -19.82
C LEU A 250 19.63 19.82 -19.89
N VAL A 251 18.88 18.84 -19.38
CA VAL A 251 17.43 18.82 -19.34
C VAL A 251 16.92 19.02 -17.94
N ALA A 252 17.52 18.33 -16.96
CA ALA A 252 17.17 18.46 -15.57
C ALA A 252 18.38 18.20 -14.67
N GLU A 253 18.40 18.90 -13.54
CA GLU A 253 19.33 18.66 -12.46
C GLU A 253 18.49 18.31 -11.21
N LEU A 254 18.76 17.15 -10.63
CA LEU A 254 18.11 16.74 -9.39
C LEU A 254 18.92 17.33 -8.22
N ASP A 255 18.20 17.74 -7.18
CA ASP A 255 18.79 18.41 -6.03
C ASP A 255 20.00 17.65 -5.48
N GLU A 256 21.08 18.39 -5.24
CA GLU A 256 22.27 17.88 -4.56
C GLU A 256 21.93 17.54 -3.11
N ALA A 257 22.31 16.34 -2.69
CA ALA A 257 22.02 15.87 -1.35
C ALA A 257 23.11 14.94 -0.82
N ASP A 258 23.39 15.04 0.47
CA ASP A 258 24.28 14.12 1.15
C ASP A 258 23.64 12.73 1.24
N ARG A 259 24.38 11.71 0.83
CA ARG A 259 23.94 10.31 0.79
C ARG A 259 24.94 9.42 1.54
N GLY A 260 24.42 8.37 2.16
CA GLY A 260 25.23 7.32 2.78
C GLY A 260 25.82 6.36 1.74
N SER A 261 26.80 5.55 2.15
CA SER A 261 27.30 4.43 1.33
C SER A 261 26.22 3.40 1.04
N GLY A 262 26.37 2.65 -0.04
CA GLY A 262 25.42 1.64 -0.50
C GLY A 262 24.35 2.20 -1.43
N ALA A 263 23.21 1.53 -1.48
CA ALA A 263 22.15 1.82 -2.44
C ALA A 263 21.40 3.12 -2.13
N ASN A 264 21.39 4.02 -3.11
CA ASN A 264 20.66 5.28 -3.07
C ASN A 264 19.73 5.40 -4.29
N GLU A 265 18.63 6.14 -4.16
CA GLU A 265 17.67 6.36 -5.25
C GLU A 265 17.38 7.84 -5.45
N PHE A 266 17.35 8.24 -6.73
CA PHE A 266 16.97 9.57 -7.17
C PHE A 266 15.74 9.47 -8.07
N LEU A 267 14.82 10.43 -7.96
CA LEU A 267 13.53 10.38 -8.62
C LEU A 267 13.45 11.44 -9.72
N TRP A 268 13.14 11.04 -10.95
CA TRP A 268 12.86 11.96 -12.04
C TRP A 268 11.47 11.71 -12.62
N ARG A 269 10.73 12.78 -12.86
CA ARG A 269 9.34 12.71 -13.35
C ARG A 269 9.21 12.89 -14.87
N GLY A 270 10.32 12.90 -15.60
CA GLY A 270 10.32 13.21 -17.03
C GLY A 270 9.93 14.66 -17.32
N VAL A 271 10.36 15.57 -16.44
CA VAL A 271 10.13 17.01 -16.56
C VAL A 271 11.48 17.70 -16.59
N ALA A 272 11.64 18.63 -17.47
CA ALA A 272 12.81 19.50 -17.56
C ALA A 272 12.78 20.59 -16.46
N ASP A 273 13.92 21.25 -16.21
CA ASP A 273 14.01 22.30 -15.19
C ASP A 273 13.10 23.51 -15.46
N ASP A 274 12.69 23.72 -16.71
CA ASP A 274 11.72 24.75 -17.09
C ASP A 274 10.25 24.34 -16.84
N GLY A 275 10.02 23.13 -16.27
CA GLY A 275 8.70 22.60 -15.98
C GLY A 275 8.02 21.91 -17.16
N THR A 276 8.66 21.83 -18.33
CA THR A 276 8.07 21.14 -19.49
C THR A 276 8.30 19.65 -19.43
N ARG A 277 7.32 18.86 -19.90
CA ARG A 277 7.46 17.41 -20.03
C ARG A 277 8.40 17.10 -21.19
N VAL A 278 9.33 16.16 -20.95
CA VAL A 278 10.27 15.74 -21.98
C VAL A 278 9.60 14.93 -23.09
N ALA A 279 10.16 15.00 -24.29
CA ALA A 279 9.70 14.23 -25.45
C ALA A 279 10.18 12.78 -25.37
N ASN A 280 9.54 11.91 -26.18
CA ASN A 280 10.04 10.56 -26.40
C ASN A 280 11.48 10.58 -26.93
N GLY A 281 12.34 9.74 -26.38
CA GLY A 281 13.75 9.69 -26.74
C GLY A 281 14.64 9.07 -25.70
N ALA A 282 15.92 8.99 -26.01
CA ALA A 282 16.94 8.54 -25.08
C ALA A 282 17.53 9.74 -24.30
N TYR A 283 17.58 9.60 -22.99
CA TYR A 283 18.19 10.54 -22.07
C TYR A 283 19.36 9.88 -21.37
N ILE A 284 20.39 10.66 -21.08
CA ILE A 284 21.60 10.19 -20.38
C ILE A 284 21.59 10.86 -19.01
N TYR A 285 21.69 10.05 -17.95
CA TYR A 285 21.94 10.59 -16.62
C TYR A 285 23.41 10.42 -16.25
N ILE A 286 23.94 11.41 -15.54
CA ILE A 286 25.28 11.43 -14.95
C ILE A 286 25.10 11.70 -13.46
N VAL A 287 25.73 10.84 -12.65
CA VAL A 287 25.74 10.95 -11.19
C VAL A 287 27.16 11.27 -10.77
N ASP A 288 27.34 12.40 -10.14
CA ASP A 288 28.62 12.81 -9.53
C ASP A 288 28.50 12.63 -8.01
N ALA A 289 29.36 11.82 -7.40
CA ALA A 289 29.36 11.49 -5.98
C ALA A 289 30.79 11.47 -5.42
N GLY A 290 31.31 12.62 -4.99
CA GLY A 290 32.69 12.77 -4.61
C GLY A 290 33.63 12.47 -5.78
N ASP A 291 34.49 11.47 -5.64
CA ASP A 291 35.41 11.04 -6.71
C ASP A 291 34.78 10.01 -7.68
N GLN A 292 33.57 9.50 -7.35
CA GLN A 292 32.84 8.52 -8.15
C GLN A 292 31.96 9.25 -9.17
N GLN A 293 32.05 8.87 -10.44
CA GLN A 293 31.13 9.33 -11.48
C GLN A 293 30.51 8.15 -12.20
N LEU A 294 29.19 8.09 -12.17
CA LEU A 294 28.40 7.02 -12.79
C LEU A 294 27.49 7.60 -13.88
N SER A 295 27.13 6.76 -14.84
CA SER A 295 26.21 7.19 -15.90
C SER A 295 25.35 6.05 -16.41
N GLY A 296 24.23 6.40 -17.00
CA GLY A 296 23.36 5.43 -17.66
C GLY A 296 22.36 6.10 -18.58
N LYS A 297 21.43 5.31 -19.09
CA LYS A 297 20.42 5.76 -20.06
C LYS A 297 19.01 5.57 -19.54
N ILE A 298 18.12 6.48 -19.91
CA ILE A 298 16.68 6.37 -19.71
C ILE A 298 16.04 6.48 -21.09
N LEU A 299 15.26 5.49 -21.48
CA LEU A 299 14.45 5.55 -22.69
C LEU A 299 13.05 6.04 -22.28
N VAL A 300 12.64 7.20 -22.77
CA VAL A 300 11.32 7.77 -22.55
C VAL A 300 10.41 7.38 -23.73
N LEU A 301 9.30 6.72 -23.43
CA LEU A 301 8.28 6.29 -24.40
C LEU A 301 6.89 6.55 -23.80
N ASP A 302 6.14 7.50 -24.39
CA ASP A 302 4.76 7.85 -24.03
C ASP A 302 3.76 7.31 -25.06
#